data_dae00d07a4c3244c6fbe7b9672bd212a
#
_entry.id   dae00d07a4c3244c6fbe7b9672bd212a
#
_cell.length_a   1.000
_cell.length_b   1.000
_cell.length_c   1.000
_cell.angle_alpha   90.00
_cell.angle_beta   90.00
_cell.angle_gamma   90.00
#
_symmetry.space_group_name_H-M   'P 1'
#
loop_
_entity.id
_entity.type
_entity.pdbx_description
1 polymer ?
#
loop_
_entity_poly.entity_id
_entity_poly.type
_entity_poly.pdbx_seq_one_letter_code
_entity_poly.pdbx_strand_id
1 'polypeptide(L)'
;MNNLRLKNKIILILLIPIVAILILSSNLIYDKYKKERNMTETSSYILFTVKVSNLLTNLQKEREYFISYISSYGKENKVNLENQIKISEESLNELNIFLDDFKLLKSQNNLLNKLEDFKNSISNIKEFREESLQLKISSEELINYYGINIKNMVLFFDDLLVYSNTKELSKSSQAYVYLLNVIEKAYSEKNIVKNIIEHNNITY
;
A
#
# COMPACT_ATOMS: atom_id res chain seq x y z
N MET A 1 36.31 -52.82 16.55
CA MET A 1 35.62 -52.89 15.24
C MET A 1 36.03 -54.12 14.39
N ASN A 2 36.49 -55.22 14.98
CA ASN A 2 37.10 -56.29 14.19
C ASN A 2 36.19 -57.48 13.83
N ASN A 3 34.92 -57.52 14.21
CA ASN A 3 34.05 -58.67 14.02
C ASN A 3 32.85 -58.49 13.07
N LEU A 4 32.84 -57.38 12.27
CA LEU A 4 31.80 -57.22 11.23
C LEU A 4 32.18 -58.09 10.01
N ARG A 5 31.23 -58.91 9.51
CA ARG A 5 31.38 -59.67 8.28
C ARG A 5 31.71 -58.74 7.11
N LEU A 6 32.54 -59.14 6.16
CA LEU A 6 33.02 -58.35 5.01
C LEU A 6 31.83 -57.61 4.30
N LYS A 7 30.70 -58.32 4.12
CA LYS A 7 29.47 -57.78 3.54
C LYS A 7 28.97 -56.55 4.28
N ASN A 8 29.00 -56.57 5.62
CA ASN A 8 28.52 -55.42 6.43
C ASN A 8 29.46 -54.19 6.36
N LYS A 9 30.78 -54.46 6.20
CA LYS A 9 31.76 -53.37 6.00
C LYS A 9 31.55 -52.67 4.65
N ILE A 10 31.29 -53.43 3.58
CA ILE A 10 31.00 -52.86 2.24
C ILE A 10 29.71 -52.06 2.27
N ILE A 11 28.64 -52.56 2.89
CA ILE A 11 27.36 -51.85 3.02
C ILE A 11 27.56 -50.54 3.80
N LEU A 12 28.33 -50.53 4.87
CA LEU A 12 28.56 -49.34 5.70
C LEU A 12 29.36 -48.29 4.93
N ILE A 13 30.36 -48.68 4.13
CA ILE A 13 31.14 -47.78 3.29
C ILE A 13 30.26 -47.12 2.21
N LEU A 14 29.32 -47.84 1.60
CA LEU A 14 28.39 -47.31 0.59
C LEU A 14 27.27 -46.45 1.22
N LEU A 15 26.85 -46.81 2.44
CA LEU A 15 25.75 -46.10 3.10
C LEU A 15 26.13 -44.67 3.52
N ILE A 16 27.37 -44.45 3.95
CA ILE A 16 27.86 -43.14 4.37
C ILE A 16 27.70 -42.09 3.29
N PRO A 17 28.19 -42.24 2.04
CA PRO A 17 28.03 -41.25 1.00
C PRO A 17 26.56 -41.08 0.57
N ILE A 18 25.74 -42.13 0.59
CA ILE A 18 24.30 -42.03 0.28
C ILE A 18 23.60 -41.18 1.31
N VAL A 19 23.85 -41.40 2.61
CA VAL A 19 23.27 -40.56 3.67
C VAL A 19 23.75 -39.11 3.56
N ALA A 20 25.03 -38.89 3.27
CA ALA A 20 25.56 -37.55 3.06
C ALA A 20 24.88 -36.82 1.89
N ILE A 21 24.67 -37.51 0.76
CA ILE A 21 23.95 -36.94 -0.41
C ILE A 21 22.51 -36.63 -0.04
N LEU A 22 21.80 -37.49 0.70
CA LEU A 22 20.43 -37.25 1.12
C LEU A 22 20.32 -36.01 2.04
N ILE A 23 21.25 -35.85 2.98
CA ILE A 23 21.29 -34.69 3.88
C ILE A 23 21.53 -33.38 3.07
N LEU A 24 22.55 -33.41 2.18
CA LEU A 24 22.85 -32.24 1.35
C LEU A 24 21.69 -31.89 0.41
N SER A 25 21.08 -32.86 -0.23
CA SER A 25 19.92 -32.67 -1.09
C SER A 25 18.71 -32.12 -0.32
N SER A 26 18.45 -32.61 0.89
CA SER A 26 17.37 -32.11 1.74
C SER A 26 17.59 -30.64 2.12
N ASN A 27 18.81 -30.25 2.48
CA ASN A 27 19.16 -28.87 2.78
C ASN A 27 18.97 -27.94 1.55
N LEU A 28 19.43 -28.38 0.38
CA LEU A 28 19.27 -27.60 -0.86
C LEU A 28 17.79 -27.43 -1.24
N ILE A 29 16.98 -28.46 -1.08
CA ILE A 29 15.54 -28.40 -1.33
C ILE A 29 14.87 -27.44 -0.34
N TYR A 30 15.22 -27.51 0.94
CA TYR A 30 14.70 -26.63 1.99
C TYR A 30 15.06 -25.16 1.72
N ASP A 31 16.32 -24.88 1.38
CA ASP A 31 16.79 -23.53 1.07
C ASP A 31 16.08 -22.96 -0.18
N LYS A 32 15.90 -23.79 -1.21
CA LYS A 32 15.18 -23.41 -2.42
C LYS A 32 13.73 -23.09 -2.13
N TYR A 33 13.05 -23.92 -1.36
CA TYR A 33 11.65 -23.71 -0.95
C TYR A 33 11.49 -22.42 -0.12
N LYS A 34 12.39 -22.18 0.84
CA LYS A 34 12.42 -20.97 1.65
C LYS A 34 12.63 -19.72 0.79
N LYS A 35 13.56 -19.80 -0.17
CA LYS A 35 13.83 -18.69 -1.10
C LYS A 35 12.62 -18.38 -1.99
N GLU A 36 11.96 -19.38 -2.53
CA GLU A 36 10.77 -19.24 -3.36
C GLU A 36 9.61 -18.61 -2.58
N ARG A 37 9.38 -19.06 -1.36
CA ARG A 37 8.37 -18.46 -0.46
C ARG A 37 8.67 -16.99 -0.20
N ASN A 38 9.90 -16.64 0.15
CA ASN A 38 10.30 -15.25 0.40
C ASN A 38 10.11 -14.37 -0.86
N MET A 39 10.41 -14.90 -2.05
CA MET A 39 10.21 -14.19 -3.31
C MET A 39 8.73 -13.91 -3.58
N THR A 40 7.85 -14.88 -3.33
CA THR A 40 6.41 -14.72 -3.49
C THR A 40 5.85 -13.67 -2.53
N GLU A 41 6.25 -13.71 -1.26
CA GLU A 41 5.86 -12.72 -0.26
C GLU A 41 6.36 -11.31 -0.67
N THR A 42 7.62 -11.18 -1.07
CA THR A 42 8.19 -9.92 -1.54
C THR A 42 7.43 -9.34 -2.75
N SER A 43 7.11 -10.19 -3.74
CA SER A 43 6.34 -9.79 -4.91
C SER A 43 4.94 -9.28 -4.53
N SER A 44 4.29 -9.94 -3.58
CA SER A 44 2.98 -9.50 -3.08
C SER A 44 3.04 -8.14 -2.38
N TYR A 45 4.09 -7.86 -1.60
CA TYR A 45 4.31 -6.55 -1.00
C TYR A 45 4.56 -5.45 -2.04
N ILE A 46 5.38 -5.74 -3.06
CA ILE A 46 5.63 -4.78 -4.14
C ILE A 46 4.32 -4.44 -4.86
N LEU A 47 3.52 -5.45 -5.21
CA LEU A 47 2.25 -5.24 -5.88
C LEU A 47 1.28 -4.43 -5.02
N PHE A 48 1.21 -4.72 -3.72
CA PHE A 48 0.45 -3.91 -2.77
C PHE A 48 0.89 -2.46 -2.77
N THR A 49 2.20 -2.21 -2.67
CA THR A 49 2.79 -0.86 -2.70
C THR A 49 2.37 -0.11 -3.96
N VAL A 50 2.43 -0.75 -5.13
CA VAL A 50 2.02 -0.13 -6.40
C VAL A 50 0.53 0.24 -6.38
N LYS A 51 -0.35 -0.65 -5.91
CA LYS A 51 -1.79 -0.38 -5.87
C LYS A 51 -2.16 0.73 -4.90
N VAL A 52 -1.56 0.75 -3.72
CA VAL A 52 -1.74 1.85 -2.75
C VAL A 52 -1.24 3.17 -3.31
N SER A 53 -0.06 3.17 -3.94
CA SER A 53 0.52 4.37 -4.57
C SER A 53 -0.39 4.95 -5.66
N ASN A 54 -0.94 4.08 -6.49
CA ASN A 54 -1.85 4.49 -7.56
C ASN A 54 -3.11 5.14 -6.98
N LEU A 55 -3.74 4.51 -5.99
CA LEU A 55 -4.92 5.07 -5.34
C LEU A 55 -4.61 6.41 -4.66
N LEU A 56 -3.52 6.50 -3.90
CA LEU A 56 -3.07 7.73 -3.24
C LEU A 56 -2.92 8.88 -4.24
N THR A 57 -2.16 8.63 -5.31
CA THR A 57 -1.92 9.64 -6.34
C THR A 57 -3.22 10.09 -7.01
N ASN A 58 -4.13 9.16 -7.25
CA ASN A 58 -5.41 9.45 -7.87
C ASN A 58 -6.33 10.24 -6.93
N LEU A 59 -6.37 9.92 -5.65
CA LEU A 59 -7.13 10.70 -4.66
C LEU A 59 -6.56 12.10 -4.45
N GLN A 60 -5.23 12.27 -4.51
CA GLN A 60 -4.60 13.58 -4.44
C GLN A 60 -4.97 14.45 -5.63
N LYS A 61 -4.94 13.90 -6.86
CA LYS A 61 -5.39 14.62 -8.08
C LYS A 61 -6.88 14.94 -8.04
N GLU A 62 -7.68 14.00 -7.58
CA GLU A 62 -9.13 14.20 -7.43
C GLU A 62 -9.41 15.37 -6.48
N ARG A 63 -8.74 15.40 -5.32
CA ARG A 63 -8.82 16.53 -4.38
C ARG A 63 -8.45 17.85 -5.04
N GLU A 64 -7.40 17.90 -5.85
CA GLU A 64 -7.01 19.12 -6.57
C GLU A 64 -8.09 19.61 -7.54
N TYR A 65 -8.65 18.70 -8.32
CA TYR A 65 -9.72 19.05 -9.25
C TYR A 65 -10.98 19.50 -8.52
N PHE A 66 -11.34 18.87 -7.40
CA PHE A 66 -12.45 19.32 -6.57
C PHE A 66 -12.23 20.72 -5.99
N ILE A 67 -11.04 20.99 -5.45
CA ILE A 67 -10.71 22.34 -4.93
C ILE A 67 -10.89 23.38 -6.03
N SER A 68 -10.37 23.14 -7.23
CA SER A 68 -10.53 24.05 -8.36
C SER A 68 -12.00 24.21 -8.78
N TYR A 69 -12.74 23.10 -8.82
CA TYR A 69 -14.16 23.10 -9.15
C TYR A 69 -14.99 23.91 -8.13
N ILE A 70 -14.81 23.66 -6.83
CA ILE A 70 -15.53 24.38 -5.77
C ILE A 70 -15.14 25.86 -5.74
N SER A 71 -13.84 26.18 -5.81
CA SER A 71 -13.34 27.58 -5.79
C SER A 71 -13.84 28.39 -6.98
N SER A 72 -14.11 27.74 -8.12
CA SER A 72 -14.69 28.39 -9.32
C SER A 72 -16.22 28.38 -9.36
N TYR A 73 -16.88 27.95 -8.29
CA TYR A 73 -18.33 27.75 -8.25
C TYR A 73 -18.84 26.85 -9.40
N GLY A 74 -18.14 25.75 -9.65
CA GLY A 74 -18.52 24.76 -10.65
C GLY A 74 -18.18 25.09 -12.10
N LYS A 75 -17.45 26.19 -12.36
CA LYS A 75 -17.17 26.68 -13.72
C LYS A 75 -15.96 26.00 -14.36
N GLU A 76 -14.96 25.63 -13.56
CA GLU A 76 -13.70 25.06 -14.05
C GLU A 76 -13.55 23.59 -13.73
N ASN A 77 -12.80 22.89 -14.54
CA ASN A 77 -12.33 21.51 -14.32
C ASN A 77 -13.40 20.42 -14.15
N LYS A 78 -14.68 20.66 -14.43
CA LYS A 78 -15.74 19.67 -14.25
C LYS A 78 -15.47 18.35 -14.99
N VAL A 79 -15.10 18.41 -16.28
CA VAL A 79 -14.82 17.23 -17.09
C VAL A 79 -13.60 16.45 -16.58
N ASN A 80 -12.53 17.18 -16.22
CA ASN A 80 -11.32 16.57 -15.66
C ASN A 80 -11.61 15.90 -14.31
N LEU A 81 -12.43 16.53 -13.47
CA LEU A 81 -12.88 16.00 -12.18
C LEU A 81 -13.69 14.72 -12.36
N GLU A 82 -14.71 14.71 -13.22
CA GLU A 82 -15.53 13.53 -13.48
C GLU A 82 -14.71 12.35 -14.02
N ASN A 83 -13.72 12.63 -14.86
CA ASN A 83 -12.78 11.61 -15.34
C ASN A 83 -11.86 11.12 -14.22
N GLN A 84 -11.35 12.02 -13.38
CA GLN A 84 -10.48 11.64 -12.27
C GLN A 84 -11.21 10.82 -11.22
N ILE A 85 -12.47 11.11 -10.93
CA ILE A 85 -13.33 10.31 -10.03
C ILE A 85 -13.38 8.86 -10.52
N LYS A 86 -13.61 8.63 -11.82
CA LYS A 86 -13.63 7.28 -12.40
C LYS A 86 -12.30 6.57 -12.23
N ILE A 87 -11.18 7.25 -12.50
CA ILE A 87 -9.83 6.69 -12.34
C ILE A 87 -9.56 6.33 -10.86
N SER A 88 -10.00 7.15 -9.93
CA SER A 88 -9.86 6.87 -8.49
C SER A 88 -10.73 5.69 -8.06
N GLU A 89 -11.94 5.55 -8.60
CA GLU A 89 -12.83 4.41 -8.35
C GLU A 89 -12.23 3.10 -8.87
N GLU A 90 -11.67 3.11 -10.07
CA GLU A 90 -10.97 1.95 -10.65
C GLU A 90 -9.79 1.54 -9.77
N SER A 91 -8.97 2.50 -9.33
CA SER A 91 -7.83 2.24 -8.44
C SER A 91 -8.25 1.70 -7.08
N LEU A 92 -9.35 2.20 -6.52
CA LEU A 92 -9.91 1.72 -5.26
C LEU A 92 -10.43 0.28 -5.41
N ASN A 93 -11.14 -0.01 -6.50
CA ASN A 93 -11.64 -1.34 -6.79
C ASN A 93 -10.49 -2.35 -6.99
N GLU A 94 -9.46 -1.98 -7.72
CA GLU A 94 -8.26 -2.81 -7.91
C GLU A 94 -7.55 -3.11 -6.58
N LEU A 95 -7.45 -2.14 -5.70
CA LEU A 95 -6.88 -2.34 -4.36
C LEU A 95 -7.76 -3.28 -3.53
N ASN A 96 -9.08 -3.10 -3.54
CA ASN A 96 -10.00 -3.97 -2.80
C ASN A 96 -9.93 -5.42 -3.27
N ILE A 97 -9.97 -5.67 -4.59
CA ILE A 97 -9.81 -7.02 -5.16
C ILE A 97 -8.48 -7.64 -4.73
N PHE A 98 -7.39 -6.88 -4.76
CA PHE A 98 -6.10 -7.36 -4.32
C PHE A 98 -6.08 -7.71 -2.83
N LEU A 99 -6.68 -6.89 -1.97
CA LEU A 99 -6.72 -7.09 -0.53
C LEU A 99 -7.55 -8.32 -0.12
N ASP A 100 -8.59 -8.64 -0.87
CA ASP A 100 -9.43 -9.83 -0.61
C ASP A 100 -8.63 -11.14 -0.81
N ASP A 101 -7.66 -11.16 -1.70
CA ASP A 101 -6.76 -12.30 -1.96
C ASP A 101 -5.44 -12.24 -1.19
N PHE A 102 -5.14 -11.12 -0.53
CA PHE A 102 -3.85 -10.91 0.12
C PHE A 102 -3.71 -11.74 1.41
N LYS A 103 -3.07 -12.91 1.28
CA LYS A 103 -2.96 -13.93 2.34
C LYS A 103 -2.31 -13.43 3.63
N LEU A 104 -1.42 -12.45 3.54
CA LEU A 104 -0.70 -11.91 4.70
C LEU A 104 -1.64 -11.21 5.67
N LEU A 105 -2.65 -10.49 5.16
CA LEU A 105 -3.69 -9.88 5.98
C LEU A 105 -4.47 -10.91 6.78
N LYS A 106 -4.75 -12.07 6.18
CA LYS A 106 -5.53 -13.15 6.82
C LYS A 106 -4.84 -13.79 8.02
N SER A 107 -3.53 -13.59 8.17
CA SER A 107 -2.74 -14.15 9.28
C SER A 107 -2.48 -13.16 10.43
N GLN A 108 -2.90 -11.88 10.31
CA GLN A 108 -2.57 -10.80 11.23
C GLN A 108 -3.81 -10.01 11.63
N ASN A 109 -4.42 -10.33 12.77
CA ASN A 109 -5.64 -9.67 13.25
C ASN A 109 -5.51 -8.15 13.38
N ASN A 110 -4.34 -7.64 13.78
CA ASN A 110 -4.12 -6.20 13.90
C ASN A 110 -4.18 -5.48 12.54
N LEU A 111 -3.64 -6.10 11.48
CA LEU A 111 -3.72 -5.56 10.12
C LEU A 111 -5.13 -5.61 9.55
N LEU A 112 -5.91 -6.64 9.90
CA LEU A 112 -7.32 -6.73 9.49
C LEU A 112 -8.14 -5.58 10.08
N ASN A 113 -7.97 -5.28 11.37
CA ASN A 113 -8.66 -4.16 12.02
C ASN A 113 -8.32 -2.82 11.34
N LYS A 114 -7.04 -2.57 11.07
CA LYS A 114 -6.61 -1.35 10.38
C LYS A 114 -7.10 -1.25 8.94
N LEU A 115 -7.19 -2.38 8.24
CA LEU A 115 -7.81 -2.42 6.92
C LEU A 115 -9.30 -2.06 7.00
N GLU A 116 -9.98 -2.54 8.01
CA GLU A 116 -11.39 -2.23 8.24
C GLU A 116 -11.57 -0.74 8.58
N ASP A 117 -10.71 -0.18 9.44
CA ASP A 117 -10.68 1.26 9.73
C ASP A 117 -10.46 2.09 8.45
N PHE A 118 -9.52 1.68 7.60
CA PHE A 118 -9.32 2.33 6.31
C PHE A 118 -10.55 2.22 5.40
N LYS A 119 -11.12 1.02 5.23
CA LYS A 119 -12.33 0.82 4.42
C LYS A 119 -13.51 1.66 4.94
N ASN A 120 -13.67 1.75 6.26
CA ASN A 120 -14.70 2.57 6.89
C ASN A 120 -14.48 4.07 6.64
N SER A 121 -13.23 4.54 6.68
CA SER A 121 -12.92 5.95 6.46
C SER A 121 -13.28 6.45 5.06
N ILE A 122 -13.24 5.58 4.06
CA ILE A 122 -13.60 5.89 2.66
C ILE A 122 -14.99 5.41 2.25
N SER A 123 -15.74 4.78 3.17
CA SER A 123 -17.06 4.20 2.86
C SER A 123 -18.03 5.24 2.30
N ASN A 124 -17.97 6.47 2.80
CA ASN A 124 -18.84 7.57 2.42
C ASN A 124 -18.31 8.41 1.23
N ILE A 125 -17.22 7.97 0.57
CA ILE A 125 -16.59 8.78 -0.48
C ILE A 125 -17.53 9.09 -1.63
N LYS A 126 -18.44 8.17 -1.97
CA LYS A 126 -19.40 8.37 -3.03
C LYS A 126 -20.40 9.48 -2.70
N GLU A 127 -21.00 9.44 -1.53
CA GLU A 127 -21.92 10.49 -1.05
C GLU A 127 -21.21 11.84 -0.94
N PHE A 128 -20.01 11.85 -0.38
CA PHE A 128 -19.20 13.04 -0.27
C PHE A 128 -18.87 13.68 -1.64
N ARG A 129 -18.57 12.87 -2.66
CA ARG A 129 -18.36 13.32 -4.05
C ARG A 129 -19.63 13.94 -4.63
N GLU A 130 -20.77 13.30 -4.42
CA GLU A 130 -22.07 13.80 -4.91
C GLU A 130 -22.41 15.17 -4.28
N GLU A 131 -22.22 15.34 -2.99
CA GLU A 131 -22.42 16.62 -2.30
C GLU A 131 -21.43 17.69 -2.76
N SER A 132 -20.17 17.30 -2.98
CA SER A 132 -19.12 18.21 -3.49
C SER A 132 -19.44 18.68 -4.91
N LEU A 133 -19.93 17.81 -5.79
CA LEU A 133 -20.37 18.17 -7.15
C LEU A 133 -21.58 19.09 -7.15
N GLN A 134 -22.42 19.03 -6.11
CA GLN A 134 -23.56 19.93 -5.90
C GLN A 134 -23.16 21.23 -5.19
N LEU A 135 -21.85 21.44 -4.94
CA LEU A 135 -21.31 22.62 -4.23
C LEU A 135 -21.88 22.80 -2.80
N LYS A 136 -22.26 21.69 -2.16
CA LYS A 136 -22.76 21.69 -0.77
C LYS A 136 -21.63 21.63 0.26
N ILE A 137 -20.43 21.26 -0.18
CA ILE A 137 -19.24 21.07 0.65
C ILE A 137 -18.30 22.26 0.41
N SER A 138 -17.74 22.81 1.47
CA SER A 138 -16.72 23.86 1.38
C SER A 138 -15.35 23.29 0.98
N SER A 139 -14.47 24.15 0.45
CA SER A 139 -13.09 23.74 0.15
C SER A 139 -12.34 23.24 1.39
N GLU A 140 -12.62 23.79 2.58
CA GLU A 140 -12.00 23.38 3.83
C GLU A 140 -12.45 21.97 4.24
N GLU A 141 -13.75 21.70 4.21
CA GLU A 141 -14.30 20.36 4.49
C GLU A 141 -13.75 19.34 3.52
N LEU A 142 -13.63 19.68 2.24
CA LEU A 142 -13.07 18.82 1.21
C LEU A 142 -11.59 18.49 1.50
N ILE A 143 -10.77 19.50 1.80
CA ILE A 143 -9.35 19.32 2.14
C ILE A 143 -9.20 18.41 3.36
N ASN A 144 -10.01 18.62 4.39
CA ASN A 144 -10.00 17.81 5.61
C ASN A 144 -10.40 16.37 5.33
N TYR A 145 -11.47 16.15 4.57
CA TYR A 145 -11.92 14.80 4.23
C TYR A 145 -10.86 14.00 3.48
N TYR A 146 -10.33 14.53 2.38
CA TYR A 146 -9.28 13.85 1.62
C TYR A 146 -7.98 13.71 2.42
N GLY A 147 -7.60 14.73 3.21
CA GLY A 147 -6.40 14.70 4.05
C GLY A 147 -6.45 13.59 5.10
N ILE A 148 -7.58 13.40 5.78
CA ILE A 148 -7.79 12.32 6.76
C ILE A 148 -7.69 10.95 6.07
N ASN A 149 -8.37 10.77 4.94
CA ASN A 149 -8.39 9.50 4.22
C ASN A 149 -7.02 9.12 3.66
N ILE A 150 -6.31 10.07 3.07
CA ILE A 150 -4.94 9.87 2.57
C ILE A 150 -4.01 9.52 3.73
N LYS A 151 -4.09 10.23 4.85
CA LYS A 151 -3.29 9.94 6.05
C LYS A 151 -3.56 8.54 6.59
N ASN A 152 -4.80 8.14 6.72
CA ASN A 152 -5.18 6.81 7.21
C ASN A 152 -4.64 5.70 6.29
N MET A 153 -4.67 5.91 4.99
CA MET A 153 -4.10 4.98 4.02
C MET A 153 -2.58 4.89 4.13
N VAL A 154 -1.87 6.01 4.32
CA VAL A 154 -0.43 6.03 4.54
C VAL A 154 -0.06 5.30 5.83
N LEU A 155 -0.82 5.49 6.91
CA LEU A 155 -0.60 4.80 8.18
C LEU A 155 -0.84 3.28 8.06
N PHE A 156 -1.91 2.88 7.38
CA PHE A 156 -2.15 1.46 7.09
C PHE A 156 -1.02 0.83 6.29
N PHE A 157 -0.51 1.55 5.29
CA PHE A 157 0.62 1.11 4.49
C PHE A 157 1.90 0.96 5.33
N ASP A 158 2.23 1.94 6.17
CA ASP A 158 3.41 1.92 7.06
C ASP A 158 3.35 0.71 8.02
N ASP A 159 2.20 0.48 8.64
CA ASP A 159 1.98 -0.66 9.52
C ASP A 159 2.17 -2.01 8.79
N LEU A 160 1.71 -2.12 7.56
CA LEU A 160 1.84 -3.36 6.78
C LEU A 160 3.31 -3.65 6.43
N LEU A 161 4.11 -2.61 6.24
CA LEU A 161 5.55 -2.76 5.95
C LEU A 161 6.36 -3.31 7.12
N VAL A 162 5.93 -3.11 8.35
CA VAL A 162 6.57 -3.69 9.54
C VAL A 162 6.58 -5.23 9.47
N TYR A 163 5.62 -5.82 8.79
CA TYR A 163 5.52 -7.27 8.60
C TYR A 163 6.27 -7.79 7.37
N SER A 164 6.98 -6.92 6.64
CA SER A 164 7.79 -7.37 5.50
C SER A 164 9.02 -8.15 5.97
N ASN A 165 9.22 -9.33 5.41
CA ASN A 165 10.29 -10.26 5.83
C ASN A 165 11.69 -9.88 5.31
N THR A 166 11.83 -8.85 4.48
CA THR A 166 13.11 -8.43 3.91
C THR A 166 13.49 -7.01 4.35
N LYS A 167 14.69 -6.87 4.90
CA LYS A 167 15.23 -5.59 5.38
C LYS A 167 15.34 -4.54 4.28
N GLU A 168 15.66 -4.97 3.07
CA GLU A 168 15.76 -4.09 1.90
C GLU A 168 14.39 -3.53 1.48
N LEU A 169 13.37 -4.40 1.45
CA LEU A 169 12.01 -3.98 1.14
C LEU A 169 11.49 -3.00 2.19
N SER A 170 11.68 -3.30 3.47
CA SER A 170 11.29 -2.43 4.58
C SER A 170 11.91 -1.03 4.45
N LYS A 171 13.21 -0.93 4.15
CA LYS A 171 13.88 0.36 3.97
C LYS A 171 13.37 1.16 2.77
N SER A 172 13.22 0.51 1.61
CA SER A 172 12.74 1.18 0.39
C SER A 172 11.32 1.69 0.58
N SER A 173 10.49 0.91 1.25
CA SER A 173 9.11 1.25 1.52
C SER A 173 8.97 2.34 2.57
N GLN A 174 9.79 2.34 3.62
CA GLN A 174 9.86 3.47 4.56
C GLN A 174 10.24 4.78 3.87
N ALA A 175 11.23 4.76 2.97
CA ALA A 175 11.60 5.93 2.18
C ALA A 175 10.40 6.44 1.35
N TYR A 176 9.61 5.53 0.80
CA TYR A 176 8.40 5.87 0.06
C TYR A 176 7.31 6.48 0.97
N VAL A 177 7.07 5.92 2.16
CA VAL A 177 6.15 6.51 3.16
C VAL A 177 6.58 7.91 3.56
N TYR A 178 7.88 8.14 3.78
CA TYR A 178 8.39 9.49 4.05
C TYR A 178 8.13 10.44 2.89
N LEU A 179 8.34 10.01 1.65
CA LEU A 179 8.04 10.81 0.47
C LEU A 179 6.55 11.18 0.40
N LEU A 180 5.65 10.23 0.62
CA LEU A 180 4.20 10.48 0.66
C LEU A 180 3.82 11.50 1.73
N ASN A 181 4.41 11.38 2.93
CA ASN A 181 4.18 12.35 4.01
C ASN A 181 4.71 13.75 3.66
N VAL A 182 5.84 13.84 2.97
CA VAL A 182 6.39 15.13 2.49
C VAL A 182 5.46 15.77 1.46
N ILE A 183 4.97 14.97 0.50
CA ILE A 183 4.02 15.43 -0.51
C ILE A 183 2.75 15.95 0.16
N GLU A 184 2.19 15.22 1.13
CA GLU A 184 0.96 15.62 1.82
C GLU A 184 1.14 16.90 2.65
N LYS A 185 2.30 17.06 3.32
CA LYS A 185 2.64 18.31 4.01
C LYS A 185 2.76 19.48 3.05
N ALA A 186 3.43 19.30 1.91
CA ALA A 186 3.55 20.33 0.89
C ALA A 186 2.17 20.76 0.34
N TYR A 187 1.25 19.81 0.18
CA TYR A 187 -0.15 20.13 -0.17
C TYR A 187 -0.86 20.94 0.91
N SER A 188 -0.70 20.56 2.16
CA SER A 188 -1.28 21.28 3.30
C SER A 188 -0.77 22.72 3.35
N GLU A 189 0.53 22.93 3.21
CA GLU A 189 1.15 24.27 3.17
C GLU A 189 0.65 25.10 1.99
N LYS A 190 0.61 24.52 0.78
CA LYS A 190 0.06 25.20 -0.42
C LYS A 190 -1.37 25.68 -0.19
N ASN A 191 -2.22 24.86 0.44
CA ASN A 191 -3.61 25.21 0.70
C ASN A 191 -3.73 26.32 1.76
N ILE A 192 -2.91 26.30 2.81
CA ILE A 192 -2.86 27.36 3.82
C ILE A 192 -2.45 28.67 3.18
N VAL A 193 -1.40 28.69 2.37
CA VAL A 193 -0.94 29.89 1.66
C VAL A 193 -2.02 30.43 0.73
N LYS A 194 -2.67 29.55 -0.04
CA LYS A 194 -3.78 29.93 -0.92
C LYS A 194 -4.91 30.58 -0.13
N ASN A 195 -5.35 30.00 0.97
CA ASN A 195 -6.40 30.55 1.81
C ASN A 195 -6.01 31.93 2.39
N ILE A 196 -4.76 32.12 2.81
CA ILE A 196 -4.26 33.41 3.30
C ILE A 196 -4.34 34.47 2.20
N ILE A 197 -3.93 34.15 0.98
CA ILE A 197 -3.97 35.07 -0.18
C ILE A 197 -5.41 35.43 -0.53
N GLU A 198 -6.30 34.48 -0.57
CA GLU A 198 -7.70 34.65 -0.94
C GLU A 198 -8.49 35.48 0.12
N HIS A 199 -8.21 35.27 1.42
CA HIS A 199 -8.95 35.99 2.49
C HIS A 199 -8.35 37.33 2.86
N ASN A 200 -7.07 37.58 2.60
CA ASN A 200 -6.41 38.85 2.96
C ASN A 200 -6.39 39.90 1.84
N ASN A 201 -7.08 39.68 0.69
CA ASN A 201 -7.11 40.61 -0.47
C ASN A 201 -5.70 41.16 -0.79
N ILE A 202 -4.66 40.35 -0.74
CA ILE A 202 -3.33 40.77 -1.17
C ILE A 202 -3.36 40.82 -2.70
N THR A 203 -3.84 41.92 -3.22
CA THR A 203 -3.66 42.33 -4.61
C THR A 203 -2.22 42.79 -4.77
N TYR A 204 -1.47 42.09 -5.62
CA TYR A 204 -0.17 42.57 -6.10
C TYR A 204 -0.32 43.66 -7.13
#